data_12c7972fb5f41b9fc2dc796bbf67988e
#
_entry.id   12c7972fb5f41b9fc2dc796bbf67988e
#
_cell.length_a   1.000
_cell.length_b   1.000
_cell.length_c   1.000
_cell.angle_alpha   90.00
_cell.angle_beta   90.00
_cell.angle_gamma   90.00
#
_symmetry.space_group_name_H-M   'P 1'
#
loop_
_entity.id
_entity.type
_entity.pdbx_description
1 polymer ?
#
loop_
_entity_poly.entity_id
_entity_poly.type
_entity_poly.pdbx_seq_one_letter_code
_entity_poly.pdbx_strand_id
1 'polypeptide(L)'
;GGASRDKIRIYNTCAGYQYIRSAAAQTSSNWGVGKGQGPYEDLQGFLHHADELAESLLSEGCTAMKIWPFDMAAEASDGQYISPGDLDKALEPFRKIRKAVGQHMDIMVEFHSLWRLPMAQKIARALKEFNTFWHEDAIRMDSLDLLKAYAKDCDALVCASETLAYKWGF
;
A
#
# COMPACT_ATOMS: atom_id res chain seq x y z
N GLY A 1 2.69 -33.59 -3.68
CA GLY A 1 3.75 -32.64 -3.56
C GLY A 1 4.74 -33.04 -2.47
N GLY A 2 6.04 -32.92 -2.74
CA GLY A 2 7.09 -33.11 -1.76
C GLY A 2 7.43 -31.82 -1.02
N ALA A 3 8.20 -31.91 0.04
CA ALA A 3 8.74 -30.77 0.76
C ALA A 3 9.74 -30.04 -0.12
N SER A 4 9.39 -28.86 -0.60
CA SER A 4 10.22 -28.05 -1.51
C SER A 4 10.90 -26.89 -0.81
N ARG A 5 10.39 -26.45 0.35
CA ARG A 5 10.98 -25.41 1.19
C ARG A 5 10.52 -25.61 2.64
N ASP A 6 11.33 -25.16 3.59
CA ASP A 6 11.05 -25.16 5.03
C ASP A 6 10.69 -23.76 5.57
N LYS A 7 10.84 -22.72 4.74
CA LYS A 7 10.57 -21.34 5.09
C LYS A 7 9.82 -20.62 3.96
N ILE A 8 9.03 -19.62 4.35
CA ILE A 8 8.38 -18.69 3.44
C ILE A 8 8.66 -17.28 3.93
N ARG A 9 8.99 -16.38 2.99
CA ARG A 9 9.12 -14.96 3.29
C ARG A 9 7.75 -14.35 3.53
N ILE A 10 7.65 -13.51 4.54
CA ILE A 10 6.43 -12.77 4.90
C ILE A 10 6.67 -11.27 4.77
N TYR A 11 5.60 -10.50 4.74
CA TYR A 11 5.59 -9.06 4.90
C TYR A 11 4.58 -8.65 5.96
N ASN A 12 4.75 -7.47 6.55
CA ASN A 12 3.77 -6.85 7.42
C ASN A 12 2.85 -5.94 6.58
N THR A 13 1.54 -6.16 6.65
CA THR A 13 0.54 -5.33 5.95
C THR A 13 0.28 -3.99 6.64
N CYS A 14 0.93 -3.73 7.76
CA CYS A 14 0.87 -2.48 8.53
C CYS A 14 -0.56 -2.01 8.85
N ALA A 15 -1.45 -2.96 9.12
CA ALA A 15 -2.80 -2.67 9.57
C ALA A 15 -2.85 -2.57 11.10
N GLY A 16 -3.60 -1.61 11.62
CA GLY A 16 -3.87 -1.53 13.05
C GLY A 16 -4.88 -2.59 13.52
N TYR A 17 -4.95 -2.83 14.82
CA TYR A 17 -5.86 -3.85 15.37
C TYR A 17 -7.34 -3.55 15.10
N GLN A 18 -7.69 -2.31 14.80
CA GLN A 18 -9.07 -1.91 14.47
C GLN A 18 -9.47 -2.25 13.05
N TYR A 19 -8.52 -2.53 12.17
CA TYR A 19 -8.77 -2.88 10.77
C TYR A 19 -9.78 -4.04 10.63
N ILE A 20 -9.63 -5.08 11.44
CA ILE A 20 -10.50 -6.27 11.40
C ILE A 20 -11.85 -6.09 12.10
N ARG A 21 -12.10 -4.98 12.77
CA ARG A 21 -13.34 -4.70 13.49
C ARG A 21 -14.30 -3.81 12.71
N SER A 22 -13.94 -3.44 11.50
CA SER A 22 -14.76 -2.60 10.65
C SER A 22 -16.02 -3.33 10.22
N ALA A 23 -17.15 -2.65 10.41
CA ALA A 23 -18.44 -3.18 10.04
C ALA A 23 -18.87 -2.79 8.67
N ALA A 24 -19.40 -3.11 7.81
CA ALA A 24 -20.30 -2.85 6.69
C ALA A 24 -19.80 -1.92 5.55
N ALA A 25 -18.97 -0.92 5.75
CA ALA A 25 -18.50 -0.06 4.65
C ALA A 25 -16.96 0.03 4.65
N GLN A 26 -16.35 -0.22 3.52
CA GLN A 26 -14.90 -0.13 3.33
C GLN A 26 -14.50 1.34 3.15
N THR A 27 -14.07 1.98 4.23
CA THR A 27 -13.56 3.36 4.23
C THR A 27 -12.33 3.44 5.13
N SER A 28 -11.40 4.37 4.84
CA SER A 28 -10.18 4.57 5.63
C SER A 28 -10.49 4.86 7.11
N SER A 29 -11.60 5.54 7.40
CA SER A 29 -12.05 5.79 8.76
C SER A 29 -12.47 4.51 9.51
N ASN A 30 -12.97 3.50 8.82
CA ASN A 30 -13.33 2.21 9.39
C ASN A 30 -12.09 1.33 9.64
N TRP A 31 -11.02 1.55 8.92
CA TRP A 31 -9.75 0.82 9.08
C TRP A 31 -8.90 1.35 10.23
N GLY A 32 -9.40 2.31 10.99
CA GLY A 32 -8.72 2.83 12.18
C GLY A 32 -7.85 4.04 11.95
N VAL A 33 -7.88 4.66 10.76
CA VAL A 33 -7.12 5.90 10.50
C VAL A 33 -7.52 6.97 11.54
N GLY A 34 -6.54 7.48 12.27
CA GLY A 34 -6.71 8.53 13.28
C GLY A 34 -7.28 8.07 14.63
N LYS A 35 -7.49 6.77 14.87
CA LYS A 35 -8.13 6.26 16.08
C LYS A 35 -7.29 5.27 16.92
N GLY A 36 -6.17 4.81 16.41
CA GLY A 36 -5.35 3.81 17.09
C GLY A 36 -4.37 4.42 18.09
N GLN A 37 -4.20 3.77 19.24
CA GLN A 37 -3.12 4.04 20.19
C GLN A 37 -2.63 2.71 20.77
N GLY A 38 -1.33 2.52 20.82
CA GLY A 38 -0.75 1.34 21.46
C GLY A 38 0.39 0.70 20.64
N PRO A 39 1.04 -0.32 21.19
CA PRO A 39 2.25 -0.91 20.60
C PRO A 39 2.01 -1.76 19.33
N TYR A 40 0.76 -2.02 18.98
CA TYR A 40 0.38 -2.83 17.80
C TYR A 40 -0.40 -2.02 16.77
N GLU A 41 -0.20 -0.70 16.75
CA GLU A 41 -0.86 0.22 15.82
C GLU A 41 0.03 0.55 14.64
N ASP A 42 0.34 -0.44 13.83
CA ASP A 42 1.22 -0.30 12.67
C ASP A 42 0.67 0.66 11.61
N LEU A 43 -0.66 0.82 11.53
CA LEU A 43 -1.28 1.82 10.69
C LEU A 43 -0.87 3.24 11.10
N GLN A 44 -0.96 3.57 12.38
CA GLN A 44 -0.48 4.86 12.90
C GLN A 44 1.05 4.94 12.80
N GLY A 45 1.72 3.81 12.99
CA GLY A 45 3.16 3.67 12.81
C GLY A 45 3.59 4.14 11.42
N PHE A 46 3.08 3.55 10.32
CA PHE A 46 3.53 3.96 8.99
C PHE A 46 3.07 5.37 8.60
N LEU A 47 1.95 5.85 9.12
CA LEU A 47 1.47 7.21 8.81
C LEU A 47 2.33 8.31 9.47
N HIS A 48 2.87 8.06 10.65
CA HIS A 48 3.53 9.09 11.47
C HIS A 48 4.99 8.80 11.81
N HIS A 49 5.34 7.52 12.01
CA HIS A 49 6.65 7.02 12.48
C HIS A 49 7.15 5.86 11.61
N ALA A 50 7.08 6.04 10.29
CA ALA A 50 7.38 4.98 9.33
C ALA A 50 8.84 4.48 9.40
N ASP A 51 9.76 5.36 9.78
CA ASP A 51 11.15 5.07 10.08
C ASP A 51 11.31 4.09 11.26
N GLU A 52 10.71 4.42 12.40
CA GLU A 52 10.75 3.59 13.62
C GLU A 52 10.08 2.22 13.38
N LEU A 53 8.95 2.19 12.68
CA LEU A 53 8.27 0.95 12.32
C LEU A 53 9.14 0.06 11.43
N ALA A 54 9.78 0.64 10.41
CA ALA A 54 10.65 -0.12 9.51
C ALA A 54 11.87 -0.70 10.25
N GLU A 55 12.49 0.06 11.15
CA GLU A 55 13.59 -0.41 11.99
C GLU A 55 13.15 -1.54 12.92
N SER A 56 11.97 -1.40 13.56
CA SER A 56 11.40 -2.43 14.42
C SER A 56 11.17 -3.73 13.65
N LEU A 57 10.51 -3.67 12.49
CA LEU A 57 10.25 -4.83 11.65
C LEU A 57 11.54 -5.54 11.22
N LEU A 58 12.55 -4.79 10.81
CA LEU A 58 13.87 -5.37 10.47
C LEU A 58 14.52 -6.05 11.66
N SER A 59 14.42 -5.49 12.86
CA SER A 59 14.97 -6.10 14.08
C SER A 59 14.33 -7.44 14.41
N GLU A 60 13.07 -7.64 14.00
CA GLU A 60 12.32 -8.90 14.13
C GLU A 60 12.55 -9.86 12.94
N GLY A 61 13.35 -9.46 11.96
CA GLY A 61 13.62 -10.27 10.76
C GLY A 61 12.56 -10.13 9.65
N CYS A 62 11.60 -9.22 9.79
CA CYS A 62 10.63 -8.91 8.74
C CYS A 62 11.22 -7.86 7.79
N THR A 63 11.55 -8.27 6.56
CA THR A 63 12.25 -7.45 5.58
C THR A 63 11.33 -6.83 4.52
N ALA A 64 10.02 -6.86 4.74
CA ALA A 64 9.05 -6.35 3.80
C ALA A 64 7.81 -5.80 4.53
N MET A 65 7.30 -4.65 4.06
CA MET A 65 6.12 -4.01 4.60
C MET A 65 5.23 -3.47 3.49
N LYS A 66 3.91 -3.50 3.69
CA LYS A 66 2.92 -2.94 2.77
C LYS A 66 2.22 -1.76 3.43
N ILE A 67 2.26 -0.59 2.80
CA ILE A 67 1.67 0.65 3.29
C ILE A 67 0.71 1.26 2.28
N TRP A 68 -0.25 2.04 2.75
CA TRP A 68 -1.38 2.55 1.97
C TRP A 68 -1.74 4.01 2.30
N PRO A 69 -0.78 4.96 2.14
CA PRO A 69 -0.97 6.35 2.57
C PRO A 69 -1.82 7.20 1.61
N PHE A 70 -2.26 6.64 0.47
CA PHE A 70 -2.98 7.39 -0.57
C PHE A 70 -4.50 7.34 -0.43
N ASP A 71 -5.04 6.47 0.42
CA ASP A 71 -6.47 6.16 0.47
C ASP A 71 -7.36 7.35 0.82
N MET A 72 -6.97 8.16 1.80
CA MET A 72 -7.75 9.34 2.18
C MET A 72 -7.93 10.33 1.01
N ALA A 73 -6.90 10.51 0.20
CA ALA A 73 -6.97 11.39 -0.97
C ALA A 73 -7.83 10.76 -2.09
N ALA A 74 -7.78 9.43 -2.22
CA ALA A 74 -8.62 8.70 -3.16
C ALA A 74 -10.11 8.81 -2.78
N GLU A 75 -10.45 8.58 -1.53
CA GLU A 75 -11.82 8.70 -1.03
C GLU A 75 -12.37 10.13 -1.19
N ALA A 76 -11.58 11.14 -0.85
CA ALA A 76 -11.99 12.54 -0.97
C ALA A 76 -12.29 13.00 -2.40
N SER A 77 -11.74 12.31 -3.41
CA SER A 77 -11.84 12.69 -4.82
C SER A 77 -12.52 11.65 -5.71
N ASP A 78 -13.04 10.55 -5.15
CA ASP A 78 -13.48 9.37 -5.91
C ASP A 78 -12.37 8.84 -6.86
N GLY A 79 -11.11 8.94 -6.41
CA GLY A 79 -9.93 8.51 -7.16
C GLY A 79 -9.58 9.35 -8.39
N GLN A 80 -10.23 10.49 -8.57
CA GLN A 80 -10.10 11.33 -9.76
C GLN A 80 -9.00 12.38 -9.66
N TYR A 81 -8.58 12.72 -8.44
CA TYR A 81 -7.62 13.79 -8.25
C TYR A 81 -6.79 13.60 -6.98
N ILE A 82 -5.51 13.91 -7.06
CA ILE A 82 -4.64 14.11 -5.90
C ILE A 82 -3.91 15.44 -6.04
N SER A 83 -4.06 16.31 -5.03
CA SER A 83 -3.35 17.58 -5.01
C SER A 83 -1.84 17.37 -4.87
N PRO A 84 -0.99 18.35 -5.30
CA PRO A 84 0.45 18.27 -5.06
C PRO A 84 0.80 18.13 -3.56
N GLY A 85 0.06 18.83 -2.69
CA GLY A 85 0.26 18.77 -1.25
C GLY A 85 -0.11 17.42 -0.64
N ASP A 86 -1.24 16.81 -1.07
CA ASP A 86 -1.64 15.49 -0.60
C ASP A 86 -0.69 14.41 -1.11
N LEU A 87 -0.22 14.54 -2.35
CA LEU A 87 0.77 13.64 -2.91
C LEU A 87 2.09 13.71 -2.11
N ASP A 88 2.58 14.92 -1.85
CA ASP A 88 3.81 15.12 -1.08
C ASP A 88 3.70 14.55 0.33
N LYS A 89 2.57 14.79 1.01
CA LYS A 89 2.26 14.23 2.32
C LYS A 89 2.19 12.70 2.31
N ALA A 90 1.56 12.12 1.29
CA ALA A 90 1.45 10.67 1.16
C ALA A 90 2.80 9.99 0.82
N LEU A 91 3.75 10.72 0.25
CA LEU A 91 5.11 10.22 -0.02
C LEU A 91 6.04 10.30 1.21
N GLU A 92 5.66 11.02 2.25
CA GLU A 92 6.51 11.19 3.46
C GLU A 92 6.87 9.86 4.15
N PRO A 93 5.98 8.88 4.33
CA PRO A 93 6.34 7.56 4.86
C PRO A 93 7.46 6.88 4.07
N PHE A 94 7.43 6.96 2.75
CA PHE A 94 8.47 6.35 1.90
C PHE A 94 9.83 7.02 2.09
N ARG A 95 9.86 8.35 2.19
CA ARG A 95 11.10 9.11 2.48
C ARG A 95 11.69 8.71 3.82
N LYS A 96 10.86 8.61 4.86
CA LYS A 96 11.27 8.19 6.19
C LYS A 96 11.86 6.78 6.19
N ILE A 97 11.17 5.80 5.60
CA ILE A 97 11.64 4.43 5.49
C ILE A 97 12.98 4.37 4.74
N ARG A 98 13.07 5.00 3.57
CA ARG A 98 14.31 4.97 2.77
C ARG A 98 15.47 5.66 3.45
N LYS A 99 15.21 6.73 4.21
CA LYS A 99 16.23 7.42 5.00
C LYS A 99 16.74 6.57 6.17
N ALA A 100 15.86 5.85 6.86
CA ALA A 100 16.21 5.06 8.03
C ALA A 100 16.89 3.73 7.66
N VAL A 101 16.31 2.97 6.73
CA VAL A 101 16.70 1.58 6.47
C VAL A 101 17.17 1.32 5.02
N GLY A 102 17.16 2.33 4.17
CA GLY A 102 17.61 2.21 2.77
C GLY A 102 16.82 1.16 1.99
N GLN A 103 17.51 0.29 1.28
CA GLN A 103 16.94 -0.79 0.48
C GLN A 103 16.84 -2.13 1.25
N HIS A 104 17.10 -2.14 2.56
CA HIS A 104 16.95 -3.36 3.37
C HIS A 104 15.49 -3.74 3.62
N MET A 105 14.57 -2.80 3.40
CA MET A 105 13.12 -3.02 3.49
C MET A 105 12.49 -2.97 2.10
N ASP A 106 11.84 -4.05 1.66
CA ASP A 106 10.95 -4.00 0.50
C ASP A 106 9.65 -3.28 0.89
N ILE A 107 9.30 -2.27 0.12
CA ILE A 107 8.06 -1.52 0.34
C ILE A 107 7.05 -1.90 -0.73
N MET A 108 5.93 -2.45 -0.31
CA MET A 108 4.76 -2.68 -1.15
C MET A 108 3.75 -1.55 -0.93
N VAL A 109 2.99 -1.23 -1.95
CA VAL A 109 2.02 -0.16 -1.91
C VAL A 109 0.64 -0.70 -2.22
N GLU A 110 -0.28 -0.53 -1.29
CA GLU A 110 -1.69 -0.87 -1.47
C GLU A 110 -2.48 0.37 -1.88
N PHE A 111 -3.42 0.21 -2.81
CA PHE A 111 -4.30 1.28 -3.30
C PHE A 111 -5.78 0.95 -3.17
N HIS A 112 -6.12 -0.26 -2.73
CA HIS A 112 -7.48 -0.76 -2.49
C HIS A 112 -8.46 -0.54 -3.64
N SER A 113 -8.00 -0.54 -4.89
CA SER A 113 -8.81 -0.29 -6.09
C SER A 113 -9.54 1.08 -6.07
N LEU A 114 -9.05 2.06 -5.34
CA LEU A 114 -9.74 3.35 -5.17
C LEU A 114 -9.46 4.36 -6.29
N TRP A 115 -8.36 4.22 -7.02
CA TRP A 115 -7.88 5.22 -7.98
C TRP A 115 -8.39 5.00 -9.40
N ARG A 116 -8.54 6.11 -10.15
CA ARG A 116 -8.68 6.12 -11.60
C ARG A 116 -7.30 6.13 -12.26
N LEU A 117 -7.19 5.51 -13.43
CA LEU A 117 -5.91 5.28 -14.13
C LEU A 117 -4.99 6.53 -14.20
N PRO A 118 -5.45 7.73 -14.61
CA PRO A 118 -4.55 8.88 -14.76
C PRO A 118 -3.86 9.29 -13.45
N MET A 119 -4.59 9.21 -12.33
CA MET A 119 -4.03 9.56 -11.02
C MET A 119 -3.16 8.44 -10.45
N ALA A 120 -3.56 7.19 -10.62
CA ALA A 120 -2.73 6.05 -10.28
C ALA A 120 -1.37 6.11 -11.00
N GLN A 121 -1.35 6.43 -12.30
CA GLN A 121 -0.11 6.63 -13.06
C GLN A 121 0.71 7.82 -12.56
N LYS A 122 0.06 8.92 -12.14
CA LYS A 122 0.76 10.05 -11.51
C LYS A 122 1.45 9.64 -10.22
N ILE A 123 0.76 8.88 -9.36
CA ILE A 123 1.32 8.36 -8.12
C ILE A 123 2.45 7.36 -8.41
N ALA A 124 2.25 6.43 -9.35
CA ALA A 124 3.28 5.47 -9.73
C ALA A 124 4.58 6.16 -10.18
N ARG A 125 4.47 7.24 -10.97
CA ARG A 125 5.64 8.03 -11.37
C ARG A 125 6.36 8.68 -10.18
N ALA A 126 5.62 9.17 -9.19
CA ALA A 126 6.21 9.73 -7.97
C ALA A 126 6.86 8.66 -7.08
N LEU A 127 6.37 7.42 -7.13
CA LEU A 127 6.93 6.31 -6.37
C LEU A 127 8.23 5.71 -6.94
N LYS A 128 8.58 6.04 -8.19
CA LYS A 128 9.80 5.49 -8.84
C LYS A 128 11.07 5.73 -8.04
N GLU A 129 11.22 6.89 -7.43
CA GLU A 129 12.40 7.24 -6.63
C GLU A 129 12.59 6.34 -5.39
N PHE A 130 11.51 5.73 -4.92
CA PHE A 130 11.54 4.88 -3.72
C PHE A 130 11.80 3.41 -4.01
N ASN A 131 11.85 2.98 -5.28
CA ASN A 131 12.08 1.58 -5.66
C ASN A 131 11.13 0.63 -4.91
N THR A 132 9.83 0.83 -5.08
CA THR A 132 8.79 0.01 -4.46
C THR A 132 8.74 -1.38 -5.08
N PHE A 133 8.44 -2.41 -4.29
CA PHE A 133 8.49 -3.80 -4.74
C PHE A 133 7.29 -4.18 -5.59
N TRP A 134 6.06 -3.92 -5.10
CA TRP A 134 4.86 -4.02 -5.92
C TRP A 134 3.83 -2.94 -5.59
N HIS A 135 2.93 -2.72 -6.56
CA HIS A 135 1.70 -1.95 -6.39
C HIS A 135 0.51 -2.90 -6.45
N GLU A 136 -0.31 -2.93 -5.40
CA GLU A 136 -1.47 -3.80 -5.24
C GLU A 136 -2.74 -3.02 -5.48
N ASP A 137 -3.66 -3.61 -6.26
CA ASP A 137 -4.97 -3.06 -6.61
C ASP A 137 -4.94 -1.56 -6.97
N ALA A 138 -3.98 -1.19 -7.83
CA ALA A 138 -3.59 0.19 -8.10
C ALA A 138 -4.70 1.06 -8.73
N ILE A 139 -5.68 0.42 -9.37
CA ILE A 139 -6.81 1.10 -10.04
C ILE A 139 -8.11 0.36 -9.75
N ARG A 140 -9.22 1.04 -9.99
CA ARG A 140 -10.53 0.37 -10.07
C ARG A 140 -10.49 -0.71 -11.14
N MET A 141 -10.89 -1.92 -10.77
CA MET A 141 -10.85 -3.09 -11.64
C MET A 141 -12.06 -3.15 -12.59
N ASP A 142 -12.36 -2.01 -13.22
CA ASP A 142 -13.45 -1.89 -14.21
C ASP A 142 -13.07 -2.50 -15.57
N SER A 143 -11.75 -2.65 -15.84
CA SER A 143 -11.24 -3.15 -17.11
C SER A 143 -9.80 -3.65 -16.99
N LEU A 144 -9.55 -4.85 -17.48
CA LEU A 144 -8.21 -5.43 -17.56
C LEU A 144 -7.27 -4.62 -18.48
N ASP A 145 -7.80 -3.95 -19.50
CA ASP A 145 -6.98 -3.11 -20.36
C ASP A 145 -6.46 -1.86 -19.65
N LEU A 146 -7.20 -1.33 -18.69
CA LEU A 146 -6.71 -0.25 -17.81
C LEU A 146 -5.61 -0.75 -16.89
N LEU A 147 -5.73 -1.97 -16.35
CA LEU A 147 -4.66 -2.57 -15.55
C LEU A 147 -3.39 -2.81 -16.38
N LYS A 148 -3.52 -3.30 -17.61
CA LYS A 148 -2.40 -3.41 -18.54
C LYS A 148 -1.74 -2.08 -18.85
N ALA A 149 -2.55 -1.01 -19.04
CA ALA A 149 -2.04 0.34 -19.25
C ALA A 149 -1.27 0.87 -18.03
N TYR A 150 -1.78 0.60 -16.83
CA TYR A 150 -1.07 0.91 -15.60
C TYR A 150 0.27 0.16 -15.50
N ALA A 151 0.23 -1.16 -15.65
CA ALA A 151 1.41 -2.02 -15.54
C ALA A 151 2.51 -1.65 -16.54
N LYS A 152 2.14 -1.17 -17.73
CA LYS A 152 3.10 -0.71 -18.75
C LYS A 152 3.90 0.53 -18.32
N ASP A 153 3.28 1.41 -17.53
CA ASP A 153 3.89 2.65 -17.06
C ASP A 153 4.50 2.53 -15.66
N CYS A 154 4.29 1.41 -15.00
CA CYS A 154 4.75 1.16 -13.63
C CYS A 154 6.07 0.39 -13.66
N ASP A 155 7.07 0.88 -12.92
CA ASP A 155 8.36 0.18 -12.80
C ASP A 155 8.33 -0.93 -11.72
N ALA A 156 7.37 -0.88 -10.78
CA ALA A 156 7.16 -1.90 -9.78
C ALA A 156 6.36 -3.09 -10.34
N LEU A 157 6.43 -4.24 -9.69
CA LEU A 157 5.53 -5.35 -9.95
C LEU A 157 4.07 -4.92 -9.70
N VAL A 158 3.13 -5.48 -10.42
CA VAL A 158 1.70 -5.21 -10.24
C VAL A 158 1.01 -6.45 -9.71
N CYS A 159 0.36 -6.29 -8.57
CA CYS A 159 -0.49 -7.29 -7.95
C CYS A 159 -1.92 -6.78 -7.97
N ALA A 160 -2.90 -7.63 -8.22
CA ALA A 160 -4.28 -7.20 -8.32
C ALA A 160 -5.22 -8.35 -8.02
N SER A 161 -6.49 -8.01 -7.86
CA SER A 161 -7.65 -8.88 -7.85
C SER A 161 -8.31 -9.16 -6.49
N GLU A 162 -7.97 -8.46 -5.43
CA GLU A 162 -8.71 -8.58 -4.17
C GLU A 162 -10.20 -8.27 -4.35
N THR A 163 -10.52 -7.33 -5.25
CA THR A 163 -11.91 -6.93 -5.55
C THR A 163 -12.61 -7.81 -6.60
N LEU A 164 -11.91 -8.78 -7.21
CA LEU A 164 -12.51 -9.69 -8.19
C LEU A 164 -13.08 -10.93 -7.49
N ALA A 165 -14.41 -11.05 -7.48
CA ALA A 165 -15.11 -12.09 -6.75
C ALA A 165 -15.40 -13.37 -7.57
N TYR A 166 -15.28 -13.31 -8.89
CA TYR A 166 -15.76 -14.39 -9.78
C TYR A 166 -14.70 -14.80 -10.81
N LYS A 167 -14.74 -16.08 -11.19
CA LYS A 167 -13.89 -16.67 -12.24
C LYS A 167 -13.82 -15.83 -13.52
N TRP A 168 -14.89 -15.16 -13.89
CA TRP A 168 -14.98 -14.38 -15.14
C TRP A 168 -14.35 -12.97 -15.03
N GLY A 169 -13.91 -12.58 -13.85
CA GLY A 169 -13.18 -11.32 -13.63
C GLY A 169 -11.67 -11.44 -13.91
N PHE A 170 -11.18 -12.68 -14.05
CA PHE A 170 -9.76 -12.96 -14.29
C PHE A 170 -9.44 -13.19 -15.75
#